data_f76803e2d8809b7189481e9b66176b6e
#
_entry.id   f76803e2d8809b7189481e9b66176b6e
#
_cell.length_a   1.000
_cell.length_b   1.000
_cell.length_c   1.000
_cell.angle_alpha   90.00
_cell.angle_beta   90.00
_cell.angle_gamma   90.00
#
_symmetry.space_group_name_H-M   'P 1'
#
loop_
_entity.id
_entity.type
_entity.pdbx_description
1 polymer ?
#
loop_
_entity_poly.entity_id
_entity_poly.type
_entity_poly.pdbx_seq_one_letter_code
_entity_poly.pdbx_strand_id
1 'polypeptide(L)'
;VNSLSVLSTHLTELVRSYAPDLLNRQMVQEMLNQLKSRSPASVEGVIPEMISLSEFQSILRNLLRERVPIRDLSGILEVVANNATITRHPNILAEAVRQTMAHTLSSLYRDDTGTLHVFTLAPQLESALRSSLGATDSGVGFQVDASLAQAIINKTGEQMEVLAHSGYMPLLLCPRELRLAFRR
;
A
#
# COMPACT_ATOMS: atom_id res chain seq x y z
N VAL A 1 19.10 -16.78 21.16
CA VAL A 1 19.05 -15.75 20.09
C VAL A 1 20.33 -14.94 20.19
N ASN A 2 21.07 -14.80 19.07
CA ASN A 2 22.32 -14.03 19.05
C ASN A 2 21.97 -12.53 19.11
N SER A 3 22.62 -11.76 20.01
CA SER A 3 22.44 -10.32 20.17
C SER A 3 22.62 -9.54 18.86
N LEU A 4 23.51 -10.00 17.99
CA LEU A 4 23.76 -9.42 16.67
C LEU A 4 22.55 -9.60 15.75
N SER A 5 21.89 -10.76 15.79
CA SER A 5 20.67 -11.01 15.02
C SER A 5 19.51 -10.14 15.47
N VAL A 6 19.37 -9.92 16.78
CA VAL A 6 18.34 -9.04 17.35
C VAL A 6 18.57 -7.60 16.89
N LEU A 7 19.81 -7.12 16.96
CA LEU A 7 20.16 -5.77 16.54
C LEU A 7 19.94 -5.58 15.02
N SER A 8 20.35 -6.55 14.21
CA SER A 8 20.14 -6.51 12.76
C SER A 8 18.66 -6.48 12.38
N THR A 9 17.84 -7.31 13.04
CA THR A 9 16.39 -7.33 12.83
C THR A 9 15.77 -6.01 13.23
N HIS A 10 16.14 -5.47 14.40
CA HIS A 10 15.61 -4.19 14.87
C HIS A 10 16.00 -3.04 13.93
N LEU A 11 17.26 -2.98 13.49
CA LEU A 11 17.70 -1.98 12.52
C LEU A 11 16.96 -2.09 11.19
N THR A 12 16.74 -3.31 10.70
CA THR A 12 15.97 -3.55 9.48
C THR A 12 14.53 -3.05 9.61
N GLU A 13 13.87 -3.31 10.75
CA GLU A 13 12.51 -2.82 10.99
C GLU A 13 12.45 -1.30 11.14
N LEU A 14 13.45 -0.68 11.77
CA LEU A 14 13.56 0.78 11.83
C LEU A 14 13.70 1.38 10.43
N VAL A 15 14.61 0.86 9.60
CA VAL A 15 14.79 1.34 8.23
C VAL A 15 13.50 1.19 7.43
N ARG A 16 12.81 0.06 7.53
CA ARG A 16 11.52 -0.17 6.85
C ARG A 16 10.45 0.81 7.32
N SER A 17 10.37 1.09 8.61
CA SER A 17 9.38 2.00 9.17
C SER A 17 9.59 3.44 8.72
N TYR A 18 10.84 3.88 8.63
CA TYR A 18 11.20 5.24 8.23
C TYR A 18 11.47 5.40 6.73
N ALA A 19 11.47 4.32 5.94
CA ALA A 19 11.74 4.37 4.51
C ALA A 19 10.90 5.41 3.74
N PRO A 20 9.59 5.58 4.04
CA PRO A 20 8.80 6.62 3.37
C PRO A 20 9.31 8.03 3.63
N ASP A 21 9.80 8.31 4.84
CA ASP A 21 10.26 9.64 5.24
C ASP A 21 11.69 9.92 4.76
N LEU A 22 12.50 8.87 4.69
CA LEU A 22 13.85 8.94 4.13
C LEU A 22 13.86 9.18 2.62
N LEU A 23 12.82 8.73 1.90
CA LEU A 23 12.74 8.89 0.44
C LEU A 23 12.54 10.36 0.07
N ASN A 24 13.61 11.10 -0.13
CA ASN A 24 13.56 12.48 -0.54
C ASN A 24 13.50 12.64 -2.08
N ARG A 25 13.26 13.87 -2.55
CA ARG A 25 13.12 14.18 -3.98
C ARG A 25 14.39 13.88 -4.78
N GLN A 26 15.56 14.13 -4.19
CA GLN A 26 16.85 13.88 -4.82
C GLN A 26 17.05 12.39 -5.08
N MET A 27 16.75 11.53 -4.10
CA MET A 27 16.85 10.08 -4.26
C MET A 27 15.93 9.57 -5.37
N VAL A 28 14.69 10.08 -5.44
CA VAL A 28 13.76 9.70 -6.54
C VAL A 28 14.32 10.11 -7.90
N GLN A 29 14.89 11.31 -7.99
CA GLN A 29 15.54 11.77 -9.24
C GLN A 29 16.72 10.87 -9.62
N GLU A 30 17.54 10.47 -8.67
CA GLU A 30 18.69 9.57 -8.91
C GLU A 30 18.22 8.18 -9.38
N MET A 31 17.18 7.63 -8.75
CA MET A 31 16.56 6.37 -9.17
C MET A 31 16.03 6.45 -10.61
N LEU A 32 15.36 7.55 -10.98
CA LEU A 32 14.87 7.80 -12.34
C LEU A 32 16.01 7.96 -13.35
N ASN A 33 17.08 8.64 -12.99
CA ASN A 33 18.26 8.81 -13.86
C ASN A 33 18.93 7.44 -14.11
N GLN A 34 19.05 6.60 -13.08
CA GLN A 34 19.57 5.23 -13.23
C GLN A 34 18.66 4.38 -14.12
N LEU A 35 17.33 4.50 -13.96
CA LEU A 35 16.38 3.79 -14.82
C LEU A 35 16.48 4.30 -16.25
N LYS A 36 16.52 5.62 -16.47
CA LYS A 36 16.63 6.24 -17.79
C LYS A 36 17.88 5.80 -18.53
N SER A 37 19.01 5.59 -17.83
CA SER A 37 20.24 5.10 -18.46
C SER A 37 20.15 3.66 -18.98
N ARG A 38 19.24 2.83 -18.38
CA ARG A 38 19.04 1.43 -18.75
C ARG A 38 17.85 1.23 -19.68
N SER A 39 16.79 2.00 -19.47
CA SER A 39 15.51 1.89 -20.18
C SER A 39 14.92 3.29 -20.38
N PRO A 40 15.42 4.09 -21.33
CA PRO A 40 14.97 5.47 -21.57
C PRO A 40 13.46 5.57 -21.77
N ALA A 41 12.89 4.66 -22.57
CA ALA A 41 11.47 4.62 -22.89
C ALA A 41 10.54 4.45 -21.68
N SER A 42 11.04 3.89 -20.55
CA SER A 42 10.25 3.74 -19.34
C SER A 42 10.02 5.07 -18.59
N VAL A 43 10.84 6.07 -18.84
CA VAL A 43 10.80 7.35 -18.12
C VAL A 43 10.32 8.48 -19.04
N GLU A 44 10.76 8.47 -20.29
CA GLU A 44 10.42 9.50 -21.29
C GLU A 44 8.92 9.50 -21.58
N GLY A 45 8.33 10.69 -21.61
CA GLY A 45 6.89 10.88 -21.80
C GLY A 45 6.03 10.63 -20.53
N VAL A 46 6.63 10.12 -19.45
CA VAL A 46 5.90 9.89 -18.19
C VAL A 46 6.23 10.98 -17.17
N ILE A 47 7.51 11.24 -16.94
CA ILE A 47 7.97 12.27 -16.00
C ILE A 47 8.83 13.28 -16.76
N PRO A 48 8.49 14.57 -16.75
CA PRO A 48 7.41 15.22 -15.97
C PRO A 48 6.05 15.33 -16.68
N GLU A 49 5.90 14.81 -17.91
CA GLU A 49 4.81 15.14 -18.84
C GLU A 49 3.43 14.67 -18.35
N MET A 50 3.33 13.43 -17.88
CA MET A 50 2.08 12.84 -17.38
C MET A 50 1.90 13.09 -15.88
N ILE A 51 2.97 12.92 -15.09
CA ILE A 51 3.00 13.19 -13.65
C ILE A 51 4.29 13.92 -13.26
N SER A 52 4.19 14.80 -12.29
CA SER A 52 5.33 15.50 -11.71
C SER A 52 6.21 14.58 -10.87
N LEU A 53 7.49 14.93 -10.70
CA LEU A 53 8.39 14.23 -9.78
C LEU A 53 7.85 14.19 -8.33
N SER A 54 7.13 15.23 -7.90
CA SER A 54 6.53 15.29 -6.56
C SER A 54 5.36 14.33 -6.38
N GLU A 55 4.51 14.19 -7.41
CA GLU A 55 3.42 13.20 -7.41
C GLU A 55 4.00 11.78 -7.41
N PHE A 56 5.01 11.52 -8.23
CA PHE A 56 5.68 10.22 -8.25
C PHE A 56 6.36 9.88 -6.92
N GLN A 57 7.06 10.84 -6.29
CA GLN A 57 7.59 10.66 -4.93
C GLN A 57 6.48 10.30 -3.94
N SER A 58 5.32 10.96 -4.03
CA SER A 58 4.18 10.68 -3.16
C SER A 58 3.62 9.27 -3.37
N ILE A 59 3.56 8.79 -4.62
CA ILE A 59 3.18 7.41 -4.95
C ILE A 59 4.14 6.42 -4.30
N LEU A 60 5.44 6.60 -4.48
CA LEU A 60 6.46 5.72 -3.91
C LEU A 60 6.43 5.72 -2.38
N ARG A 61 6.25 6.88 -1.75
CA ARG A 61 6.08 6.98 -0.29
C ARG A 61 4.83 6.23 0.20
N ASN A 62 3.73 6.31 -0.53
CA ASN A 62 2.51 5.58 -0.20
C ASN A 62 2.71 4.07 -0.29
N LEU A 63 3.42 3.59 -1.31
CA LEU A 63 3.80 2.18 -1.43
C LEU A 63 4.68 1.73 -0.26
N LEU A 64 5.72 2.50 0.07
CA LEU A 64 6.63 2.20 1.18
C LEU A 64 5.93 2.19 2.55
N ARG A 65 4.98 3.11 2.80
CA ARG A 65 4.15 3.09 4.03
C ARG A 65 3.37 1.80 4.19
N GLU A 66 3.08 1.12 3.08
CA GLU A 66 2.41 -0.18 3.04
C GLU A 66 3.38 -1.35 2.94
N ARG A 67 4.68 -1.10 3.11
CA ARG A 67 5.74 -2.10 2.95
C ARG A 67 5.73 -2.78 1.58
N VAL A 68 5.16 -2.10 0.58
CA VAL A 68 5.20 -2.55 -0.82
C VAL A 68 6.59 -2.25 -1.39
N PRO A 69 7.29 -3.26 -1.95
CA PRO A 69 8.62 -3.06 -2.51
C PRO A 69 8.56 -2.17 -3.76
N ILE A 70 9.50 -1.21 -3.86
CA ILE A 70 9.61 -0.28 -5.00
C ILE A 70 10.79 -0.60 -5.92
N ARG A 71 11.29 -1.84 -5.89
CA ARG A 71 12.47 -2.26 -6.68
C ARG A 71 12.22 -2.22 -8.18
N ASP A 72 11.03 -2.63 -8.61
CA ASP A 72 10.62 -2.59 -10.01
C ASP A 72 10.05 -1.22 -10.37
N LEU A 73 10.94 -0.24 -10.46
CA LEU A 73 10.56 1.13 -10.78
C LEU A 73 9.98 1.27 -12.19
N SER A 74 10.43 0.42 -13.14
CA SER A 74 9.93 0.40 -14.51
C SER A 74 8.48 -0.05 -14.55
N GLY A 75 8.14 -1.17 -13.91
CA GLY A 75 6.76 -1.65 -13.82
C GLY A 75 5.85 -0.68 -13.07
N ILE A 76 6.37 -0.03 -12.01
CA ILE A 76 5.62 1.01 -11.30
C ILE A 76 5.29 2.19 -12.23
N LEU A 77 6.27 2.69 -13.00
CA LEU A 77 6.06 3.79 -13.94
C LEU A 77 5.08 3.43 -15.05
N GLU A 78 5.14 2.22 -15.58
CA GLU A 78 4.20 1.75 -16.61
C GLU A 78 2.76 1.77 -16.08
N VAL A 79 2.52 1.23 -14.88
CA VAL A 79 1.18 1.26 -14.28
C VAL A 79 0.72 2.69 -14.01
N VAL A 80 1.62 3.53 -13.54
CA VAL A 80 1.33 4.96 -13.30
C VAL A 80 0.98 5.65 -14.61
N ALA A 81 1.76 5.47 -15.68
CA ALA A 81 1.50 6.05 -16.99
C ALA A 81 0.13 5.65 -17.54
N ASN A 82 -0.20 4.36 -17.47
CA ASN A 82 -1.48 3.82 -17.95
C ASN A 82 -2.70 4.40 -17.20
N ASN A 83 -2.53 4.79 -15.93
CA ASN A 83 -3.60 5.32 -15.10
C ASN A 83 -3.58 6.86 -14.97
N ALA A 84 -2.49 7.53 -15.29
CA ALA A 84 -2.33 8.99 -15.15
C ALA A 84 -3.29 9.80 -16.05
N THR A 85 -3.79 9.21 -17.11
CA THR A 85 -4.82 9.80 -17.98
C THR A 85 -6.20 9.85 -17.33
N ILE A 86 -6.46 8.97 -16.34
CA ILE A 86 -7.73 8.85 -15.61
C ILE A 86 -7.67 9.67 -14.32
N THR A 87 -6.56 9.59 -13.61
CA THR A 87 -6.37 10.27 -12.33
C THR A 87 -4.89 10.54 -12.06
N ARG A 88 -4.59 11.70 -11.45
CA ARG A 88 -3.26 12.03 -10.93
C ARG A 88 -3.14 11.90 -9.42
N HIS A 89 -4.22 11.44 -8.75
CA HIS A 89 -4.24 11.35 -7.30
C HIS A 89 -3.27 10.27 -6.80
N PRO A 90 -2.22 10.60 -6.00
CA PRO A 90 -1.15 9.66 -5.67
C PRO A 90 -1.63 8.41 -4.93
N ASN A 91 -2.68 8.51 -4.09
CA ASN A 91 -3.21 7.34 -3.37
C ASN A 91 -3.88 6.35 -4.32
N ILE A 92 -4.61 6.86 -5.33
CA ILE A 92 -5.30 6.00 -6.32
C ILE A 92 -4.26 5.34 -7.24
N LEU A 93 -3.24 6.10 -7.66
CA LEU A 93 -2.15 5.55 -8.47
C LEU A 93 -1.33 4.51 -7.69
N ALA A 94 -1.03 4.75 -6.42
CA ALA A 94 -0.37 3.75 -5.57
C ALA A 94 -1.22 2.47 -5.42
N GLU A 95 -2.55 2.60 -5.32
CA GLU A 95 -3.45 1.44 -5.27
C GLU A 95 -3.46 0.66 -6.59
N ALA A 96 -3.43 1.35 -7.73
CA ALA A 96 -3.31 0.70 -9.05
C ALA A 96 -1.99 -0.11 -9.16
N VAL A 97 -0.87 0.47 -8.73
CA VAL A 97 0.42 -0.24 -8.66
C VAL A 97 0.34 -1.45 -7.72
N ARG A 98 -0.25 -1.28 -6.54
CA ARG A 98 -0.39 -2.37 -5.57
C ARG A 98 -1.17 -3.55 -6.14
N GLN A 99 -2.19 -3.31 -6.97
CA GLN A 99 -2.99 -4.37 -7.60
C GLN A 99 -2.15 -5.22 -8.56
N THR A 100 -1.25 -4.63 -9.32
CA THR A 100 -0.36 -5.41 -10.20
C THR A 100 0.65 -6.24 -9.42
N MET A 101 0.92 -5.88 -8.17
CA MET A 101 1.83 -6.59 -7.27
C MET A 101 1.12 -7.62 -6.36
N ALA A 102 -0.13 -7.96 -6.64
CA ALA A 102 -0.93 -8.84 -5.77
C ALA A 102 -0.25 -10.18 -5.46
N HIS A 103 0.39 -10.80 -6.45
CA HIS A 103 1.14 -12.05 -6.24
C HIS A 103 2.34 -11.86 -5.29
N THR A 104 3.14 -10.83 -5.52
CA THR A 104 4.29 -10.50 -4.67
C THR A 104 3.86 -10.21 -3.24
N LEU A 105 2.77 -9.42 -3.08
CA LEU A 105 2.24 -9.09 -1.77
C LEU A 105 1.67 -10.32 -1.05
N SER A 106 0.91 -11.15 -1.75
CA SER A 106 0.36 -12.40 -1.18
C SER A 106 1.47 -13.31 -0.69
N SER A 107 2.58 -13.43 -1.43
CA SER A 107 3.70 -14.29 -1.04
C SER A 107 4.42 -13.85 0.23
N LEU A 108 4.35 -12.56 0.60
CA LEU A 108 4.93 -12.04 1.83
C LEU A 108 4.18 -12.45 3.10
N TYR A 109 2.93 -12.88 2.97
CA TYR A 109 2.01 -13.15 4.08
C TYR A 109 1.54 -14.60 4.14
N ARG A 110 2.00 -15.46 3.22
CA ARG A 110 1.72 -16.90 3.27
C ARG A 110 2.55 -17.54 4.37
N ASP A 111 1.95 -18.53 5.01
CA ASP A 111 2.67 -19.42 5.92
C ASP A 111 3.56 -20.44 5.14
N ASP A 112 4.26 -21.27 5.88
CA ASP A 112 5.16 -22.30 5.32
C ASP A 112 4.42 -23.34 4.44
N THR A 113 3.11 -23.46 4.58
CA THR A 113 2.27 -24.33 3.74
C THR A 113 1.76 -23.64 2.47
N GLY A 114 2.04 -22.34 2.31
CA GLY A 114 1.56 -21.51 1.22
C GLY A 114 0.14 -20.96 1.44
N THR A 115 -0.42 -21.12 2.65
CA THR A 115 -1.77 -20.66 2.99
C THR A 115 -1.75 -19.21 3.47
N LEU A 116 -2.79 -18.45 3.11
CA LEU A 116 -3.02 -17.09 3.54
C LEU A 116 -4.18 -17.05 4.54
N HIS A 117 -3.89 -16.71 5.78
CA HIS A 117 -4.89 -16.61 6.85
C HIS A 117 -5.49 -15.21 6.86
N VAL A 118 -6.80 -15.11 6.63
CA VAL A 118 -7.49 -13.82 6.49
C VAL A 118 -8.83 -13.84 7.23
N PHE A 119 -9.27 -12.67 7.67
CA PHE A 119 -10.68 -12.44 7.99
C PHE A 119 -11.31 -11.53 6.94
N THR A 120 -12.63 -11.62 6.78
CA THR A 120 -13.39 -10.91 5.74
C THR A 120 -14.51 -10.10 6.38
N LEU A 121 -15.08 -9.18 5.61
CA LEU A 121 -16.29 -8.46 6.00
C LEU A 121 -17.52 -9.33 5.79
N ALA A 122 -18.49 -9.25 6.70
CA ALA A 122 -19.82 -9.82 6.47
C ALA A 122 -20.46 -9.11 5.26
N PRO A 123 -21.18 -9.84 4.38
CA PRO A 123 -21.74 -9.27 3.15
C PRO A 123 -22.62 -8.03 3.36
N GLN A 124 -23.40 -8.01 4.46
CA GLN A 124 -24.25 -6.87 4.81
C GLN A 124 -23.42 -5.64 5.17
N LEU A 125 -22.33 -5.83 5.96
CA LEU A 125 -21.41 -4.75 6.32
C LEU A 125 -20.66 -4.25 5.09
N GLU A 126 -20.19 -5.15 4.23
CA GLU A 126 -19.52 -4.79 2.98
C GLU A 126 -20.42 -3.91 2.11
N SER A 127 -21.68 -4.30 1.92
CA SER A 127 -22.66 -3.55 1.14
C SER A 127 -22.95 -2.16 1.74
N ALA A 128 -23.11 -2.09 3.07
CA ALA A 128 -23.34 -0.82 3.78
C ALA A 128 -22.13 0.11 3.66
N LEU A 129 -20.91 -0.40 3.84
CA LEU A 129 -19.67 0.38 3.70
C LEU A 129 -19.45 0.85 2.26
N ARG A 130 -19.76 0.03 1.27
CA ARG A 130 -19.69 0.41 -0.14
C ARG A 130 -20.61 1.59 -0.45
N SER A 131 -21.84 1.59 0.12
CA SER A 131 -22.79 2.68 -0.03
C SER A 131 -22.40 3.94 0.74
N SER A 132 -21.58 3.83 1.78
CA SER A 132 -21.09 4.94 2.60
C SER A 132 -19.77 5.55 2.10
N LEU A 133 -19.17 5.01 1.04
CA LEU A 133 -17.95 5.59 0.47
C LEU A 133 -18.21 7.00 -0.05
N GLY A 134 -17.36 7.92 0.36
CA GLY A 134 -17.44 9.31 -0.07
C GLY A 134 -16.08 9.99 -0.11
N ALA A 135 -16.05 11.17 -0.73
CA ALA A 135 -14.89 12.03 -0.70
C ALA A 135 -14.74 12.63 0.70
N THR A 136 -13.54 12.65 1.21
CA THR A 136 -13.15 13.32 2.45
C THR A 136 -11.98 14.25 2.17
N ASP A 137 -11.67 15.17 3.06
CA ASP A 137 -10.54 16.11 2.91
C ASP A 137 -9.20 15.39 2.68
N SER A 138 -9.09 14.14 3.16
CA SER A 138 -7.91 13.29 3.00
C SER A 138 -8.03 12.31 1.81
N GLY A 139 -9.11 12.33 1.02
CA GLY A 139 -9.37 11.47 -0.14
C GLY A 139 -10.66 10.66 0.00
N VAL A 140 -10.63 9.32 -0.08
CA VAL A 140 -11.81 8.45 0.07
C VAL A 140 -11.89 7.94 1.50
N GLY A 141 -13.08 7.99 2.10
CA GLY A 141 -13.35 7.49 3.45
C GLY A 141 -14.79 7.00 3.59
N PHE A 142 -15.12 6.43 4.75
CA PHE A 142 -16.48 6.01 5.07
C PHE A 142 -17.26 7.17 5.72
N GLN A 143 -18.46 7.43 5.20
CA GLN A 143 -19.41 8.36 5.80
C GLN A 143 -20.38 7.53 6.67
N VAL A 144 -19.93 7.14 7.84
CA VAL A 144 -20.68 6.34 8.82
C VAL A 144 -20.79 7.10 10.14
N ASP A 145 -21.79 6.76 10.93
CA ASP A 145 -21.91 7.33 12.27
C ASP A 145 -20.81 6.78 13.20
N ALA A 146 -20.56 7.53 14.30
CA ALA A 146 -19.48 7.19 15.23
C ALA A 146 -19.71 5.82 15.93
N SER A 147 -20.96 5.40 16.12
CA SER A 147 -21.26 4.12 16.78
C SER A 147 -20.91 2.95 15.87
N LEU A 148 -21.24 3.02 14.60
CA LEU A 148 -20.87 2.03 13.60
C LEU A 148 -19.35 1.99 13.39
N ALA A 149 -18.70 3.16 13.29
CA ALA A 149 -17.25 3.24 13.18
C ALA A 149 -16.57 2.54 14.37
N GLN A 150 -17.00 2.82 15.59
CA GLN A 150 -16.45 2.18 16.80
C GLN A 150 -16.71 0.67 16.83
N ALA A 151 -17.89 0.22 16.40
CA ALA A 151 -18.20 -1.21 16.31
C ALA A 151 -17.30 -1.93 15.30
N ILE A 152 -17.02 -1.31 14.15
CA ILE A 152 -16.09 -1.86 13.15
C ILE A 152 -14.68 -1.97 13.72
N ILE A 153 -14.19 -0.92 14.38
CA ILE A 153 -12.85 -0.91 14.99
C ILE A 153 -12.73 -2.03 16.04
N ASN A 154 -13.70 -2.14 16.92
CA ASN A 154 -13.70 -3.15 17.99
C ASN A 154 -13.72 -4.57 17.40
N LYS A 155 -14.62 -4.83 16.45
CA LYS A 155 -14.72 -6.15 15.80
C LYS A 155 -13.48 -6.51 14.96
N THR A 156 -12.90 -5.54 14.30
CA THR A 156 -11.63 -5.73 13.57
C THR A 156 -10.51 -6.08 14.54
N GLY A 157 -10.41 -5.36 15.67
CA GLY A 157 -9.45 -5.64 16.73
C GLY A 157 -9.59 -7.06 17.29
N GLU A 158 -10.82 -7.49 17.64
CA GLU A 158 -11.09 -8.87 18.10
C GLU A 158 -10.61 -9.92 17.09
N GLN A 159 -10.87 -9.73 15.79
CA GLN A 159 -10.45 -10.70 14.75
C GLN A 159 -8.93 -10.70 14.55
N MET A 160 -8.30 -9.52 14.65
CA MET A 160 -6.85 -9.41 14.60
C MET A 160 -6.18 -10.17 15.75
N GLU A 161 -6.73 -10.06 16.97
CA GLU A 161 -6.25 -10.78 18.14
C GLU A 161 -6.39 -12.30 17.98
N VAL A 162 -7.51 -12.78 17.46
CA VAL A 162 -7.74 -14.21 17.20
C VAL A 162 -6.67 -14.78 16.26
N LEU A 163 -6.37 -14.11 15.15
CA LEU A 163 -5.33 -14.54 14.22
C LEU A 163 -3.93 -14.46 14.85
N ALA A 164 -3.64 -13.37 15.58
CA ALA A 164 -2.35 -13.17 16.24
C ALA A 164 -2.08 -14.25 17.32
N HIS A 165 -3.09 -14.59 18.15
CA HIS A 165 -2.98 -15.67 19.14
C HIS A 165 -2.78 -17.05 18.50
N SER A 166 -3.27 -17.23 17.26
CA SER A 166 -3.04 -18.44 16.47
C SER A 166 -1.67 -18.46 15.79
N GLY A 167 -0.84 -17.43 15.99
CA GLY A 167 0.49 -17.30 15.41
C GLY A 167 0.50 -16.79 13.96
N TYR A 168 -0.63 -16.34 13.44
CA TYR A 168 -0.75 -15.81 12.08
C TYR A 168 -0.72 -14.28 12.05
N MET A 169 -0.23 -13.73 10.94
CA MET A 169 -0.31 -12.30 10.73
C MET A 169 -1.77 -11.90 10.44
N PRO A 170 -2.34 -10.93 11.18
CA PRO A 170 -3.71 -10.50 10.95
C PRO A 170 -3.86 -9.78 9.62
N LEU A 171 -4.71 -10.32 8.74
CA LEU A 171 -4.97 -9.78 7.40
C LEU A 171 -6.47 -9.63 7.18
N LEU A 172 -6.90 -8.41 6.86
CA LEU A 172 -8.25 -8.16 6.37
C LEU A 172 -8.28 -8.28 4.85
N LEU A 173 -9.07 -9.22 4.33
CA LEU A 173 -9.38 -9.30 2.90
C LEU A 173 -10.71 -8.58 2.65
N CYS A 174 -10.67 -7.50 1.89
CA CYS A 174 -11.82 -6.68 1.54
C CYS A 174 -11.80 -6.32 0.05
N PRO A 175 -12.94 -5.89 -0.53
CA PRO A 175 -12.98 -5.34 -1.88
C PRO A 175 -12.04 -4.15 -2.05
N ARG A 176 -11.46 -4.03 -3.25
CA ARG A 176 -10.46 -3.00 -3.57
C ARG A 176 -10.97 -1.57 -3.31
N GLU A 177 -12.25 -1.34 -3.55
CA GLU A 177 -12.90 -0.03 -3.38
C GLU A 177 -12.92 0.42 -1.92
N LEU A 178 -13.05 -0.51 -0.98
CA LEU A 178 -13.12 -0.25 0.46
C LEU A 178 -11.74 -0.11 1.09
N ARG A 179 -10.73 -0.70 0.46
CA ARG A 179 -9.40 -0.84 1.05
C ARG A 179 -8.75 0.49 1.48
N LEU A 180 -8.80 1.50 0.62
CA LEU A 180 -8.21 2.81 0.93
C LEU A 180 -8.90 3.48 2.13
N ALA A 181 -10.21 3.28 2.28
CA ALA A 181 -10.97 3.82 3.39
C ALA A 181 -10.67 3.09 4.71
N PHE A 182 -10.47 1.77 4.68
CA PHE A 182 -10.08 0.98 5.86
C PHE A 182 -8.68 1.30 6.36
N ARG A 183 -7.81 1.80 5.50
CA ARG A 183 -6.44 2.08 5.86
C ARG A 183 -6.26 3.37 6.66
N ARG A 184 -7.24 4.20 6.70
CA ARG A 184 -7.20 5.52 7.36
C ARG A 184 -7.75 5.48 8.75
#